data_ea2d9532a74e25b89008e945a4f89083
#
_entry.id   ea2d9532a74e25b89008e945a4f89083
#
_cell.length_a   1.000
_cell.length_b   1.000
_cell.length_c   1.000
_cell.angle_alpha   90.00
_cell.angle_beta   90.00
_cell.angle_gamma   90.00
#
_symmetry.space_group_name_H-M   'P 1'
#
loop_
_entity.id
_entity.type
_entity.pdbx_description
1 polymer ?
#
loop_
_entity_poly.entity_id
_entity_poly.type
_entity_poly.pdbx_seq_one_letter_code
_entity_poly.pdbx_strand_id
1 'polypeptide(L)'
;DVSFDRVPEHGVLGSAIATNFVNSMHVVFPEGEKFFVRSVRRFSKDIKDEHLKKEINSFCGQEGVHAREHQRFWEAMYEQGLKPDWFANFLKVTAFSGKYSYENVSKNLLNRLQPNLGDKFALSVTTALEHYTAIMANALFYEPMATNKNIAPQMLELLHWHASEEIEHKAVCFDVLKEVDDSYILRVSVM
;
A
#
# COMPACT_ATOMS: atom_id res chain seq x y z
N ASP A 1 -16.08 10.63 -3.01
CA ASP A 1 -16.47 9.33 -3.60
C ASP A 1 -16.26 9.40 -5.11
N VAL A 2 -15.28 8.66 -5.63
CA VAL A 2 -15.05 8.51 -7.06
C VAL A 2 -16.09 7.56 -7.63
N SER A 3 -16.74 7.93 -8.75
CA SER A 3 -17.60 7.01 -9.50
C SER A 3 -16.77 6.25 -10.53
N PHE A 4 -16.90 4.94 -10.54
CA PHE A 4 -16.23 4.05 -11.49
C PHE A 4 -17.12 3.61 -12.65
N ASP A 5 -18.25 4.30 -12.86
CA ASP A 5 -19.16 4.02 -13.96
C ASP A 5 -18.48 4.23 -15.33
N ARG A 6 -18.63 3.26 -16.23
CA ARG A 6 -18.14 3.33 -17.61
C ARG A 6 -16.63 3.59 -17.75
N VAL A 7 -15.81 2.99 -16.91
CA VAL A 7 -14.35 3.01 -17.11
C VAL A 7 -14.01 2.31 -18.43
N PRO A 8 -13.28 2.95 -19.36
CA PRO A 8 -12.91 2.32 -20.63
C PRO A 8 -11.99 1.10 -20.42
N GLU A 9 -12.15 0.07 -21.25
CA GLU A 9 -11.30 -1.15 -21.22
C GLU A 9 -9.80 -0.84 -21.35
N HIS A 10 -9.45 0.19 -22.14
CA HIS A 10 -8.09 0.69 -22.28
C HIS A 10 -7.97 2.13 -21.76
N GLY A 11 -8.36 2.33 -20.49
CA GLY A 11 -8.48 3.66 -19.86
C GLY A 11 -7.18 4.39 -19.60
N VAL A 12 -6.01 3.73 -19.75
CA VAL A 12 -4.69 4.36 -19.62
C VAL A 12 -3.99 4.41 -20.96
N LEU A 13 -3.82 5.61 -21.51
CA LEU A 13 -3.12 5.90 -22.78
C LEU A 13 -3.68 5.14 -24.00
N GLY A 14 -4.90 4.62 -23.93
CA GLY A 14 -5.44 3.73 -24.97
C GLY A 14 -4.67 2.40 -25.10
N SER A 15 -3.85 2.05 -24.13
CA SER A 15 -2.94 0.90 -24.14
C SER A 15 -3.40 -0.19 -23.19
N ALA A 16 -3.60 -1.41 -23.69
CA ALA A 16 -3.91 -2.58 -22.88
C ALA A 16 -2.82 -2.85 -21.83
N ILE A 17 -1.55 -2.70 -22.19
CA ILE A 17 -0.41 -2.94 -21.28
C ILE A 17 -0.43 -1.92 -20.14
N ALA A 18 -0.53 -0.62 -20.45
CA ALA A 18 -0.55 0.44 -19.45
C ALA A 18 -1.78 0.32 -18.53
N THR A 19 -2.95 0.02 -19.10
CA THR A 19 -4.17 -0.17 -18.31
C THR A 19 -4.07 -1.36 -17.38
N ASN A 20 -3.59 -2.52 -17.86
CA ASN A 20 -3.44 -3.69 -17.00
C ASN A 20 -2.34 -3.53 -15.95
N PHE A 21 -1.31 -2.72 -16.21
CA PHE A 21 -0.33 -2.35 -15.18
C PHE A 21 -1.01 -1.58 -14.03
N VAL A 22 -1.81 -0.55 -14.34
CA VAL A 22 -2.57 0.20 -13.32
C VAL A 22 -3.62 -0.69 -12.66
N ASN A 23 -4.35 -1.52 -13.40
CA ASN A 23 -5.29 -2.49 -12.85
C ASN A 23 -4.62 -3.43 -11.84
N SER A 24 -3.37 -3.85 -12.10
CA SER A 24 -2.63 -4.71 -11.16
C SER A 24 -2.35 -4.01 -9.82
N MET A 25 -2.13 -2.71 -9.82
CA MET A 25 -1.98 -1.92 -8.58
C MET A 25 -3.27 -1.96 -7.75
N HIS A 26 -4.44 -1.77 -8.39
CA HIS A 26 -5.73 -1.88 -7.70
C HIS A 26 -5.99 -3.27 -7.10
N VAL A 27 -5.29 -4.32 -7.55
CA VAL A 27 -5.40 -5.67 -6.98
C VAL A 27 -4.40 -5.89 -5.85
N VAL A 28 -3.20 -5.32 -5.96
CA VAL A 28 -2.11 -5.53 -4.99
C VAL A 28 -2.27 -4.65 -3.76
N PHE A 29 -2.62 -3.38 -3.93
CA PHE A 29 -2.68 -2.39 -2.86
C PHE A 29 -3.58 -2.78 -1.70
N PRO A 30 -4.82 -3.28 -1.87
CA PRO A 30 -5.69 -3.57 -0.73
C PRO A 30 -5.10 -4.52 0.31
N GLU A 31 -4.36 -5.53 -0.10
CA GLU A 31 -3.73 -6.46 0.85
C GLU A 31 -2.39 -5.92 1.38
N GLY A 32 -1.67 -5.13 0.58
CA GLY A 32 -0.47 -4.41 0.99
C GLY A 32 -0.77 -3.38 2.08
N GLU A 33 -1.76 -2.53 1.87
CA GLU A 33 -2.18 -1.48 2.82
C GLU A 33 -2.70 -2.08 4.13
N LYS A 34 -3.45 -3.20 4.06
CA LYS A 34 -3.82 -3.96 5.27
C LYS A 34 -2.59 -4.50 6.00
N PHE A 35 -1.53 -4.88 5.28
CA PHE A 35 -0.26 -5.28 5.90
C PHE A 35 0.42 -4.08 6.55
N PHE A 36 0.44 -2.91 5.93
CA PHE A 36 0.99 -1.67 6.49
C PHE A 36 0.30 -1.33 7.82
N VAL A 37 -1.03 -1.28 7.82
CA VAL A 37 -1.81 -1.05 9.04
C VAL A 37 -1.47 -2.04 10.16
N ARG A 38 -1.35 -3.34 9.85
CA ARG A 38 -1.02 -4.35 10.86
C ARG A 38 0.37 -4.14 11.46
N SER A 39 1.36 -3.86 10.61
CA SER A 39 2.75 -3.69 11.03
C SER A 39 2.95 -2.47 11.92
N VAL A 40 2.32 -1.34 11.58
CA VAL A 40 2.39 -0.09 12.35
C VAL A 40 1.60 -0.22 13.65
N ARG A 41 0.35 -0.71 13.60
CA ARG A 41 -0.49 -0.87 14.81
C ARG A 41 0.11 -1.79 15.85
N ARG A 42 0.96 -2.73 15.44
CA ARG A 42 1.66 -3.63 16.37
C ARG A 42 2.46 -2.88 17.43
N PHE A 43 3.00 -1.72 17.08
CA PHE A 43 3.84 -0.90 17.97
C PHE A 43 3.14 0.35 18.49
N SER A 44 1.90 0.63 18.13
CA SER A 44 1.21 1.86 18.52
C SER A 44 1.12 2.10 20.04
N LYS A 45 1.13 1.03 20.85
CA LYS A 45 1.13 1.10 22.31
C LYS A 45 2.51 1.39 22.91
N ASP A 46 3.57 1.11 22.16
CA ASP A 46 4.94 1.28 22.59
C ASP A 46 5.46 2.70 22.32
N ILE A 47 4.80 3.42 21.40
CA ILE A 47 5.11 4.81 21.06
C ILE A 47 4.76 5.74 22.23
N LYS A 48 5.67 6.65 22.55
CA LYS A 48 5.52 7.61 23.66
C LYS A 48 5.10 8.99 23.17
N ASP A 49 5.52 9.37 21.96
CA ASP A 49 5.18 10.65 21.37
C ASP A 49 3.69 10.72 21.01
N GLU A 50 2.97 11.63 21.65
CA GLU A 50 1.53 11.83 21.44
C GLU A 50 1.20 12.40 20.04
N HIS A 51 2.14 13.13 19.42
CA HIS A 51 1.98 13.58 18.04
C HIS A 51 2.05 12.40 17.08
N LEU A 52 3.09 11.56 17.22
CA LEU A 52 3.25 10.36 16.39
C LEU A 52 2.08 9.38 16.57
N LYS A 53 1.51 9.26 17.76
CA LYS A 53 0.27 8.46 17.96
C LYS A 53 -0.91 8.95 17.12
N LYS A 54 -1.07 10.27 17.01
CA LYS A 54 -2.13 10.85 16.16
C LYS A 54 -1.86 10.58 14.69
N GLU A 55 -0.61 10.73 14.26
CA GLU A 55 -0.20 10.42 12.89
C GLU A 55 -0.42 8.93 12.54
N ILE A 56 -0.09 8.01 13.44
CA ILE A 56 -0.39 6.57 13.30
C ILE A 56 -1.89 6.33 13.11
N ASN A 57 -2.73 7.00 13.88
CA ASN A 57 -4.18 6.83 13.75
C ASN A 57 -4.70 7.37 12.43
N SER A 58 -4.19 8.53 11.98
CA SER A 58 -4.51 9.11 10.67
C SER A 58 -4.08 8.18 9.54
N PHE A 59 -2.82 7.77 9.53
CA PHE A 59 -2.24 6.80 8.61
C PHE A 59 -3.08 5.53 8.50
N CYS A 60 -3.36 4.88 9.62
CA CYS A 60 -4.18 3.65 9.61
C CYS A 60 -5.61 3.88 9.12
N GLY A 61 -6.14 5.09 9.27
CA GLY A 61 -7.44 5.48 8.73
C GLY A 61 -7.39 5.65 7.22
N GLN A 62 -6.41 6.39 6.72
CA GLN A 62 -6.18 6.64 5.28
C GLN A 62 -5.95 5.33 4.53
N GLU A 63 -5.02 4.49 5.01
CA GLU A 63 -4.74 3.17 4.42
C GLU A 63 -5.98 2.26 4.34
N GLY A 64 -6.84 2.32 5.36
CA GLY A 64 -8.11 1.59 5.34
C GLY A 64 -9.09 2.11 4.29
N VAL A 65 -9.06 3.42 4.00
CA VAL A 65 -9.85 4.04 2.94
C VAL A 65 -9.27 3.71 1.57
N HIS A 66 -7.93 3.77 1.39
CA HIS A 66 -7.24 3.38 0.17
C HIS A 66 -7.62 1.95 -0.24
N ALA A 67 -7.45 0.98 0.67
CA ALA A 67 -7.81 -0.42 0.43
C ALA A 67 -9.26 -0.58 -0.05
N ARG A 68 -10.19 0.17 0.55
CA ARG A 68 -11.61 0.12 0.17
C ARG A 68 -11.84 0.71 -1.22
N GLU A 69 -11.27 1.86 -1.54
CA GLU A 69 -11.49 2.53 -2.83
C GLU A 69 -10.87 1.73 -3.98
N HIS A 70 -9.70 1.13 -3.78
CA HIS A 70 -9.14 0.20 -4.75
C HIS A 70 -10.00 -1.04 -4.96
N GLN A 71 -10.62 -1.58 -3.90
CA GLN A 71 -11.56 -2.70 -4.02
C GLN A 71 -12.86 -2.29 -4.74
N ARG A 72 -13.35 -1.06 -4.56
CA ARG A 72 -14.51 -0.55 -5.31
C ARG A 72 -14.23 -0.49 -6.82
N PHE A 73 -13.01 -0.18 -7.22
CA PHE A 73 -12.62 -0.20 -8.65
C PHE A 73 -12.73 -1.60 -9.27
N TRP A 74 -12.71 -2.68 -8.49
CA TRP A 74 -12.87 -4.03 -9.00
C TRP A 74 -14.23 -4.25 -9.71
N GLU A 75 -15.27 -3.48 -9.38
CA GLU A 75 -16.56 -3.56 -10.07
C GLU A 75 -16.39 -3.26 -11.56
N ALA A 76 -15.66 -2.20 -11.90
CA ALA A 76 -15.32 -1.88 -13.29
C ALA A 76 -14.46 -2.98 -13.96
N MET A 77 -13.56 -3.60 -13.20
CA MET A 77 -12.76 -4.72 -13.72
C MET A 77 -13.63 -5.97 -14.00
N TYR A 78 -14.62 -6.27 -13.15
CA TYR A 78 -15.56 -7.36 -13.38
C TYR A 78 -16.42 -7.13 -14.62
N GLU A 79 -16.89 -5.90 -14.84
CA GLU A 79 -17.64 -5.52 -16.04
C GLU A 79 -16.82 -5.75 -17.34
N GLN A 80 -15.50 -5.61 -17.24
CA GLN A 80 -14.54 -5.90 -18.33
C GLN A 80 -14.15 -7.38 -18.43
N GLY A 81 -14.73 -8.26 -17.61
CA GLY A 81 -14.46 -9.71 -17.62
C GLY A 81 -13.19 -10.13 -16.88
N LEU A 82 -12.53 -9.19 -16.17
CA LEU A 82 -11.37 -9.50 -15.31
C LEU A 82 -11.82 -10.10 -13.98
N LYS A 83 -10.95 -10.84 -13.29
CA LYS A 83 -11.22 -11.49 -12.01
C LYS A 83 -10.17 -11.09 -10.97
N PRO A 84 -10.22 -9.87 -10.44
CA PRO A 84 -9.22 -9.35 -9.50
C PRO A 84 -9.16 -10.15 -8.19
N ASP A 85 -10.28 -10.65 -7.70
CA ASP A 85 -10.43 -11.42 -6.46
C ASP A 85 -9.55 -12.68 -6.44
N TRP A 86 -9.42 -13.38 -7.56
CA TRP A 86 -8.58 -14.57 -7.65
C TRP A 86 -7.12 -14.24 -7.31
N PHE A 87 -6.56 -13.21 -7.94
CA PHE A 87 -5.17 -12.82 -7.74
C PHE A 87 -4.96 -12.17 -6.36
N ALA A 88 -5.90 -11.33 -5.90
CA ALA A 88 -5.87 -10.77 -4.56
C ALA A 88 -5.88 -11.86 -3.48
N ASN A 89 -6.71 -12.90 -3.63
CA ASN A 89 -6.73 -14.02 -2.70
C ASN A 89 -5.42 -14.84 -2.75
N PHE A 90 -4.84 -15.03 -3.93
CA PHE A 90 -3.53 -15.64 -4.07
C PHE A 90 -2.46 -14.86 -3.29
N LEU A 91 -2.39 -13.53 -3.46
CA LEU A 91 -1.46 -12.67 -2.72
C LEU A 91 -1.71 -12.73 -1.21
N LYS A 92 -2.97 -12.66 -0.79
CA LYS A 92 -3.35 -12.78 0.62
C LYS A 92 -2.82 -14.07 1.24
N VAL A 93 -3.00 -15.20 0.57
CA VAL A 93 -2.61 -16.52 1.10
C VAL A 93 -1.10 -16.72 1.07
N THR A 94 -0.42 -16.24 0.02
CA THR A 94 1.01 -16.52 -0.19
C THR A 94 1.92 -15.46 0.41
N ALA A 95 1.58 -14.18 0.26
CA ALA A 95 2.45 -13.07 0.66
C ALA A 95 2.10 -12.52 2.06
N PHE A 96 0.82 -12.32 2.37
CA PHE A 96 0.40 -11.53 3.54
C PHE A 96 -0.18 -12.39 4.67
N SER A 97 -1.50 -12.43 4.81
CA SER A 97 -2.17 -12.91 6.04
C SER A 97 -2.42 -14.42 6.12
N GLY A 98 -2.06 -15.19 5.10
CA GLY A 98 -2.23 -16.65 5.11
C GLY A 98 -1.35 -17.33 6.15
N LYS A 99 -1.80 -18.46 6.72
CA LYS A 99 -1.06 -19.22 7.74
C LYS A 99 0.40 -19.51 7.35
N TYR A 100 0.64 -19.80 6.08
CA TYR A 100 1.96 -20.12 5.51
C TYR A 100 2.45 -19.01 4.57
N SER A 101 1.91 -17.80 4.68
CA SER A 101 2.36 -16.64 3.92
C SER A 101 3.78 -16.24 4.29
N TYR A 102 4.42 -15.52 3.37
CA TYR A 102 5.74 -14.95 3.61
C TYR A 102 5.76 -14.09 4.89
N GLU A 103 4.74 -13.24 5.11
CA GLU A 103 4.60 -12.43 6.32
C GLU A 103 4.65 -13.30 7.59
N ASN A 104 3.82 -14.32 7.68
CA ASN A 104 3.72 -15.13 8.90
C ASN A 104 4.92 -16.09 9.10
N VAL A 105 5.46 -16.65 8.04
CA VAL A 105 6.63 -17.53 8.11
C VAL A 105 7.87 -16.74 8.51
N SER A 106 8.16 -15.62 7.86
CA SER A 106 9.32 -14.77 8.20
C SER A 106 9.20 -14.22 9.62
N LYS A 107 8.02 -13.72 10.00
CA LYS A 107 7.76 -13.24 11.36
C LYS A 107 8.02 -14.31 12.41
N ASN A 108 7.48 -15.51 12.24
CA ASN A 108 7.65 -16.61 13.19
C ASN A 108 9.11 -17.08 13.27
N LEU A 109 9.81 -17.12 12.14
CA LEU A 109 11.22 -17.51 12.10
C LEU A 109 12.10 -16.48 12.83
N LEU A 110 11.93 -15.20 12.52
CA LEU A 110 12.71 -14.12 13.11
C LEU A 110 12.42 -13.94 14.60
N ASN A 111 11.17 -14.10 15.04
CA ASN A 111 10.80 -14.03 16.45
C ASN A 111 11.38 -15.19 17.30
N ARG A 112 11.81 -16.29 16.67
CA ARG A 112 12.58 -17.34 17.38
C ARG A 112 14.02 -16.95 17.62
N LEU A 113 14.59 -16.07 16.78
CA LEU A 113 15.96 -15.58 16.95
C LEU A 113 16.03 -14.47 18.01
N GLN A 114 15.07 -13.57 17.98
CA GLN A 114 14.96 -12.47 18.95
C GLN A 114 13.49 -12.05 19.08
N PRO A 115 12.98 -11.81 20.31
CA PRO A 115 11.62 -11.32 20.52
C PRO A 115 11.31 -10.05 19.71
N ASN A 116 10.17 -10.05 19.05
CA ASN A 116 9.68 -8.96 18.20
C ASN A 116 10.53 -8.64 16.94
N LEU A 117 11.59 -9.41 16.64
CA LEU A 117 12.42 -9.15 15.46
C LEU A 117 11.61 -9.28 14.15
N GLY A 118 10.73 -10.27 14.06
CA GLY A 118 9.85 -10.43 12.91
C GLY A 118 8.82 -9.32 12.76
N ASP A 119 8.31 -8.79 13.88
CA ASP A 119 7.41 -7.64 13.86
C ASP A 119 8.14 -6.35 13.43
N LYS A 120 9.37 -6.15 13.91
CA LYS A 120 10.24 -5.04 13.49
C LYS A 120 10.64 -5.15 12.02
N PHE A 121 10.91 -6.36 11.55
CA PHE A 121 11.19 -6.62 10.13
C PHE A 121 9.98 -6.28 9.27
N ALA A 122 8.76 -6.69 9.66
CA ALA A 122 7.54 -6.33 8.95
C ALA A 122 7.34 -4.80 8.90
N LEU A 123 7.58 -4.09 9.99
CA LEU A 123 7.53 -2.62 10.02
C LEU A 123 8.59 -1.99 9.11
N SER A 124 9.80 -2.56 9.06
CA SER A 124 10.85 -2.10 8.16
C SER A 124 10.48 -2.30 6.69
N VAL A 125 9.85 -3.44 6.34
CA VAL A 125 9.31 -3.68 4.99
C VAL A 125 8.24 -2.64 4.65
N THR A 126 7.31 -2.37 5.56
CA THR A 126 6.30 -1.30 5.39
C THR A 126 6.96 0.05 5.13
N THR A 127 7.96 0.42 5.94
CA THR A 127 8.69 1.69 5.77
C THR A 127 9.35 1.81 4.39
N ALA A 128 9.93 0.72 3.86
CA ALA A 128 10.51 0.71 2.53
C ALA A 128 9.45 0.84 1.44
N LEU A 129 8.33 0.12 1.56
CA LEU A 129 7.23 0.17 0.58
C LEU A 129 6.57 1.55 0.57
N GLU A 130 6.31 2.16 1.72
CA GLU A 130 5.82 3.54 1.86
C GLU A 130 6.77 4.56 1.19
N HIS A 131 8.06 4.34 1.30
CA HIS A 131 9.01 5.19 0.60
C HIS A 131 8.88 5.07 -0.93
N TYR A 132 8.67 3.85 -1.44
CA TYR A 132 8.46 3.63 -2.88
C TYR A 132 7.10 4.17 -3.35
N THR A 133 6.02 4.04 -2.58
CA THR A 133 4.71 4.61 -2.93
C THR A 133 4.80 6.14 -2.98
N ALA A 134 5.50 6.78 -2.04
CA ALA A 134 5.74 8.22 -2.07
C ALA A 134 6.57 8.68 -3.28
N ILE A 135 7.57 7.89 -3.72
CA ILE A 135 8.32 8.18 -4.95
C ILE A 135 7.41 8.07 -6.17
N MET A 136 6.58 7.03 -6.25
CA MET A 136 5.62 6.86 -7.35
C MET A 136 4.58 7.99 -7.35
N ALA A 137 4.10 8.40 -6.19
CA ALA A 137 3.18 9.51 -6.02
C ALA A 137 3.79 10.83 -6.53
N ASN A 138 5.03 11.13 -6.16
CA ASN A 138 5.74 12.28 -6.69
C ASN A 138 5.88 12.21 -8.22
N ALA A 139 6.28 11.05 -8.76
CA ALA A 139 6.41 10.87 -10.20
C ALA A 139 5.08 11.12 -10.92
N LEU A 140 3.97 10.64 -10.38
CA LEU A 140 2.64 10.87 -10.94
C LEU A 140 2.34 12.37 -11.12
N PHE A 141 2.70 13.21 -10.15
CA PHE A 141 2.42 14.66 -10.21
C PHE A 141 3.39 15.44 -11.10
N TYR A 142 4.63 15.01 -11.23
CA TYR A 142 5.64 15.72 -12.02
C TYR A 142 5.74 15.25 -13.47
N GLU A 143 5.23 14.06 -13.79
CA GLU A 143 5.26 13.53 -15.14
C GLU A 143 4.07 14.03 -15.98
N PRO A 144 4.20 14.10 -17.31
CA PRO A 144 3.09 14.46 -18.20
C PRO A 144 1.85 13.56 -18.06
N MET A 145 1.97 12.41 -17.40
CA MET A 145 0.84 11.52 -17.09
C MET A 145 -0.21 12.18 -16.19
N ALA A 146 0.21 13.02 -15.26
CA ALA A 146 -0.71 13.71 -14.34
C ALA A 146 -1.76 14.58 -15.02
N THR A 147 -1.46 15.07 -16.22
CA THR A 147 -2.34 15.93 -17.04
C THR A 147 -2.75 15.26 -18.34
N ASN A 148 -2.48 13.96 -18.48
CA ASN A 148 -2.68 13.27 -19.76
C ASN A 148 -4.17 13.02 -20.02
N LYS A 149 -4.72 13.70 -21.02
CA LYS A 149 -6.11 13.56 -21.44
C LYS A 149 -6.47 12.14 -21.97
N ASN A 150 -5.47 11.28 -22.14
CA ASN A 150 -5.66 9.89 -22.57
C ASN A 150 -5.74 8.91 -21.39
N ILE A 151 -5.88 9.42 -20.15
CA ILE A 151 -6.20 8.59 -18.98
C ILE A 151 -7.67 8.83 -18.62
N ALA A 152 -8.41 7.75 -18.38
CA ALA A 152 -9.80 7.84 -17.95
C ALA A 152 -9.92 8.71 -16.68
N PRO A 153 -10.80 9.71 -16.66
CA PRO A 153 -10.88 10.66 -15.55
C PRO A 153 -11.05 10.00 -14.18
N GLN A 154 -11.84 8.94 -14.10
CA GLN A 154 -12.09 8.20 -12.86
C GLN A 154 -10.80 7.53 -12.33
N MET A 155 -9.99 6.97 -13.22
CA MET A 155 -8.70 6.37 -12.84
C MET A 155 -7.71 7.46 -12.39
N LEU A 156 -7.68 8.58 -13.10
CA LEU A 156 -6.80 9.69 -12.77
C LEU A 156 -7.19 10.34 -11.44
N GLU A 157 -8.49 10.51 -11.17
CA GLU A 157 -8.99 11.05 -9.90
C GLU A 157 -8.58 10.17 -8.71
N LEU A 158 -8.78 8.84 -8.82
CA LEU A 158 -8.38 7.89 -7.77
C LEU A 158 -6.86 7.92 -7.55
N LEU A 159 -6.07 7.91 -8.62
CA LEU A 159 -4.62 7.93 -8.53
C LEU A 159 -4.11 9.23 -7.91
N HIS A 160 -4.66 10.39 -8.29
CA HIS A 160 -4.26 11.69 -7.73
C HIS A 160 -4.61 11.81 -6.26
N TRP A 161 -5.84 11.40 -5.87
CA TRP A 161 -6.25 11.42 -4.49
C TRP A 161 -5.35 10.53 -3.63
N HIS A 162 -5.14 9.26 -4.03
CA HIS A 162 -4.26 8.33 -3.31
C HIS A 162 -2.83 8.89 -3.22
N ALA A 163 -2.25 9.32 -4.33
CA ALA A 163 -0.91 9.88 -4.37
C ALA A 163 -0.73 11.10 -3.45
N SER A 164 -1.77 11.94 -3.30
CA SER A 164 -1.72 13.07 -2.38
C SER A 164 -1.58 12.62 -0.93
N GLU A 165 -2.35 11.62 -0.52
CA GLU A 165 -2.31 11.07 0.84
C GLU A 165 -1.00 10.31 1.10
N GLU A 166 -0.45 9.57 0.12
CA GLU A 166 0.88 8.94 0.21
C GLU A 166 2.01 9.95 0.51
N ILE A 167 1.94 11.14 -0.08
CA ILE A 167 2.92 12.19 0.19
C ILE A 167 2.77 12.75 1.61
N GLU A 168 1.55 12.86 2.12
CA GLU A 168 1.27 13.37 3.46
C GLU A 168 1.83 12.45 4.55
N HIS A 169 1.66 11.16 4.44
CA HIS A 169 2.03 10.21 5.50
C HIS A 169 3.34 9.44 5.28
N LYS A 170 4.11 9.79 4.28
CA LYS A 170 5.38 9.13 3.91
C LYS A 170 6.42 8.97 5.02
N ALA A 171 6.35 9.80 6.07
CA ALA A 171 7.30 9.78 7.18
C ALA A 171 6.84 8.90 8.35
N VAL A 172 5.55 8.63 8.48
CA VAL A 172 4.94 8.00 9.67
C VAL A 172 5.58 6.65 9.98
N CYS A 173 5.67 5.76 9.00
CA CYS A 173 6.25 4.43 9.18
C CYS A 173 7.72 4.48 9.56
N PHE A 174 8.48 5.43 8.98
CA PHE A 174 9.89 5.64 9.32
C PHE A 174 10.06 6.14 10.75
N ASP A 175 9.24 7.09 11.20
CA ASP A 175 9.32 7.65 12.54
C ASP A 175 8.93 6.61 13.61
N VAL A 176 7.90 5.79 13.33
CA VAL A 176 7.55 4.65 14.19
C VAL A 176 8.71 3.65 14.26
N LEU A 177 9.29 3.28 13.13
CA LEU A 177 10.42 2.35 13.09
C LEU A 177 11.61 2.89 13.90
N LYS A 178 11.92 4.17 13.76
CA LYS A 178 13.02 4.82 14.46
C LYS A 178 12.80 4.87 15.98
N GLU A 179 11.58 5.09 16.44
CA GLU A 179 11.25 5.07 17.89
C GLU A 179 11.31 3.64 18.46
N VAL A 180 10.90 2.64 17.68
CA VAL A 180 10.91 1.23 18.10
C VAL A 180 12.29 0.59 18.02
N ASP A 181 13.05 0.90 16.96
CA ASP A 181 14.39 0.33 16.72
C ASP A 181 15.20 1.21 15.76
N ASP A 182 16.17 1.94 16.28
CA ASP A 182 17.04 2.82 15.50
C ASP A 182 18.17 2.09 14.75
N SER A 183 18.07 0.76 14.58
CA SER A 183 19.08 -0.03 13.87
C SER A 183 19.14 0.34 12.39
N TYR A 184 20.28 0.86 11.96
CA TYR A 184 20.55 1.12 10.54
C TYR A 184 20.49 -0.15 9.69
N ILE A 185 21.03 -1.26 10.21
CA ILE A 185 21.05 -2.56 9.50
C ILE A 185 19.62 -3.02 9.21
N LEU A 186 18.73 -2.94 10.20
CA LEU A 186 17.33 -3.31 10.01
C LEU A 186 16.67 -2.48 8.89
N ARG A 187 16.91 -1.16 8.86
CA ARG A 187 16.34 -0.28 7.85
C ARG A 187 16.82 -0.58 6.43
N VAL A 188 18.13 -0.82 6.25
CA VAL A 188 18.70 -1.04 4.91
C VAL A 188 18.58 -2.48 4.41
N SER A 189 18.28 -3.44 5.28
CA SER A 189 18.15 -4.85 4.89
C SER A 189 16.96 -5.16 4.00
N VAL A 190 15.99 -4.24 3.91
CA VAL A 190 14.73 -4.38 3.15
C VAL A 190 14.60 -3.37 2.00
N MET A 191 15.51 -2.40 1.89
CA MET A 191 15.60 -1.45 0.78
C MET A 191 16.40 -2.04 -0.39
#